data_320a2be2cc98cc711bd36a3b8e3e2daa
#
_entry.id   320a2be2cc98cc711bd36a3b8e3e2daa
#
_cell.length_a   1.000
_cell.length_b   1.000
_cell.length_c   1.000
_cell.angle_alpha   90.00
_cell.angle_beta   90.00
_cell.angle_gamma   90.00
#
_symmetry.space_group_name_H-M   'P 1'
#
loop_
_entity.id
_entity.type
_entity.pdbx_description
1 polymer ?
#
loop_
_entity_poly.entity_id
_entity_poly.type
_entity_poly.pdbx_seq_one_letter_code
_entity_poly.pdbx_strand_id
1 'polypeptide(L)'
;LFAAGDMANQGLVMGAIAGPGGINLGWALVTGWKAGEGAAEACEGQAQLPVDEAQIAALKEKTFAKFGHKGHMSVGDAIYRIQSLTIPAKYNIIRSEASLREALAGLDEVERDIEANVAVRDMHELMLYHELHGMLATARLTFTSALQRKESRGSHYREDYTETDGEHWNVWLKSSFKDGKIVVEAEPIPLEKFERYGLDVLPR
;
A
#
# COMPACT_ATOMS: atom_id res chain seq x y z
N LEU A 1 0.62 -4.76 17.43
CA LEU A 1 1.25 -4.82 16.12
C LEU A 1 2.27 -3.68 15.98
N PHE A 2 3.46 -3.98 15.45
CA PHE A 2 4.54 -3.01 15.26
C PHE A 2 4.94 -3.01 13.80
N ALA A 3 5.48 -1.87 13.31
CA ALA A 3 5.91 -1.70 11.93
C ALA A 3 7.34 -1.17 11.87
N ALA A 4 8.12 -1.63 10.92
CA ALA A 4 9.50 -1.21 10.70
C ALA A 4 9.85 -1.19 9.21
N GLY A 5 10.94 -0.54 8.83
CA GLY A 5 11.40 -0.45 7.45
C GLY A 5 10.35 0.18 6.53
N ASP A 6 10.15 -0.42 5.38
CA ASP A 6 9.18 0.08 4.39
C ASP A 6 7.72 0.03 4.88
N MET A 7 7.42 -0.79 5.89
CA MET A 7 6.11 -0.85 6.52
C MET A 7 5.86 0.30 7.52
N ALA A 8 6.91 1.03 7.90
CA ALA A 8 6.81 2.25 8.70
C ALA A 8 6.86 3.47 7.78
N ASN A 9 5.98 4.45 8.03
CA ASN A 9 5.90 5.63 7.18
C ASN A 9 7.21 6.44 7.20
N GLN A 10 7.87 6.57 6.05
CA GLN A 10 9.08 7.38 5.86
C GLN A 10 8.79 8.85 5.53
N GLY A 11 7.54 9.24 5.39
CA GLY A 11 7.14 10.57 4.92
C GLY A 11 7.72 11.73 5.73
N LEU A 12 8.06 11.51 7.00
CA LEU A 12 8.72 12.50 7.86
C LEU A 12 10.20 12.71 7.53
N VAL A 13 10.87 11.73 6.97
CA VAL A 13 12.31 11.76 6.67
C VAL A 13 12.56 12.08 5.20
N MET A 14 11.78 11.45 4.33
CA MET A 14 11.98 11.47 2.89
C MET A 14 11.01 12.39 2.15
N GLY A 15 9.92 12.79 2.80
CA GLY A 15 8.84 13.51 2.14
C GLY A 15 8.23 12.70 0.99
N ALA A 16 7.93 13.39 -0.11
CA ALA A 16 7.38 12.79 -1.33
C ALA A 16 8.45 12.36 -2.34
N ILE A 17 9.71 12.33 -1.95
CA ILE A 17 10.84 11.97 -2.82
C ILE A 17 11.28 10.54 -2.51
N ALA A 18 11.50 9.75 -3.56
CA ALA A 18 12.17 8.47 -3.43
C ALA A 18 13.62 8.69 -3.01
N GLY A 19 14.00 8.20 -1.83
CA GLY A 19 15.29 8.51 -1.25
C GLY A 19 16.47 7.77 -1.85
N PRO A 20 17.67 8.32 -1.69
CA PRO A 20 18.89 7.60 -1.99
C PRO A 20 19.00 6.34 -1.10
N GLY A 21 19.53 5.24 -1.65
CA GLY A 21 19.48 3.90 -1.05
C GLY A 21 20.02 3.76 0.38
N GLY A 22 20.95 4.60 0.82
CA GLY A 22 21.50 4.55 2.18
C GLY A 22 20.51 5.00 3.27
N ILE A 23 19.59 5.89 2.94
CA ILE A 23 18.59 6.40 3.89
C ILE A 23 17.56 5.31 4.23
N ASN A 24 17.13 4.54 3.24
CA ASN A 24 16.18 3.45 3.45
C ASN A 24 16.74 2.38 4.40
N LEU A 25 18.03 2.05 4.26
CA LEU A 25 18.69 1.10 5.16
C LEU A 25 18.79 1.65 6.58
N GLY A 26 19.17 2.91 6.74
CA GLY A 26 19.21 3.57 8.05
C GLY A 26 17.84 3.63 8.71
N TRP A 27 16.80 3.95 7.95
CA TRP A 27 15.42 3.93 8.43
C TRP A 27 14.99 2.54 8.89
N ALA A 28 15.28 1.50 8.10
CA ALA A 28 14.93 0.12 8.44
C ALA A 28 15.63 -0.34 9.74
N LEU A 29 16.91 0.01 9.94
CA LEU A 29 17.65 -0.31 11.16
C LEU A 29 17.07 0.37 12.39
N VAL A 30 16.84 1.70 12.32
CA VAL A 30 16.34 2.48 13.48
C VAL A 30 14.91 2.07 13.84
N THR A 31 14.03 1.95 12.84
CA THR A 31 12.64 1.56 13.09
C THR A 31 12.52 0.09 13.53
N GLY A 32 13.38 -0.79 13.01
CA GLY A 32 13.46 -2.19 13.43
C GLY A 32 13.84 -2.31 14.90
N TRP A 33 14.89 -1.57 15.33
CA TRP A 33 15.27 -1.48 16.73
C TRP A 33 14.11 -1.01 17.62
N LYS A 34 13.50 0.13 17.27
CA LYS A 34 12.39 0.72 18.03
C LYS A 34 11.15 -0.18 18.07
N ALA A 35 10.84 -0.86 16.98
CA ALA A 35 9.73 -1.82 16.95
C ALA A 35 10.03 -3.03 17.86
N GLY A 36 11.28 -3.50 17.89
CA GLY A 36 11.71 -4.58 18.79
C GLY A 36 11.61 -4.20 20.27
N GLU A 37 12.11 -3.01 20.65
CA GLU A 37 11.96 -2.47 22.02
C GLU A 37 10.49 -2.40 22.42
N GLY A 38 9.65 -1.73 21.59
CA GLY A 38 8.23 -1.57 21.90
C GLY A 38 7.47 -2.91 21.93
N ALA A 39 7.85 -3.89 21.11
CA ALA A 39 7.26 -5.22 21.17
C ALA A 39 7.63 -5.96 22.46
N ALA A 40 8.88 -5.88 22.89
CA ALA A 40 9.33 -6.47 24.15
C ALA A 40 8.60 -5.87 25.34
N GLU A 41 8.54 -4.53 25.43
CA GLU A 41 7.80 -3.82 26.48
C GLU A 41 6.30 -4.20 26.48
N ALA A 42 5.68 -4.31 25.32
CA ALA A 42 4.27 -4.69 25.22
C ALA A 42 3.98 -6.14 25.64
N CYS A 43 4.98 -7.01 25.61
CA CYS A 43 4.86 -8.40 26.08
C CYS A 43 5.17 -8.55 27.58
N GLU A 44 5.75 -7.54 28.21
CA GLU A 44 6.14 -7.61 29.63
C GLU A 44 4.91 -7.82 30.51
N GLY A 45 4.95 -8.85 31.34
CA GLY A 45 3.87 -9.18 32.27
C GLY A 45 2.59 -9.73 31.63
N GLN A 46 2.56 -9.96 30.30
CA GLN A 46 1.42 -10.55 29.62
C GLN A 46 1.52 -12.08 29.60
N ALA A 47 0.40 -12.75 29.93
CA ALA A 47 0.28 -14.18 29.75
C ALA A 47 0.21 -14.52 28.23
N GLN A 48 0.76 -15.68 27.87
CA GLN A 48 0.60 -16.20 26.52
C GLN A 48 -0.89 -16.36 26.19
N LEU A 49 -1.32 -15.79 25.06
CA LEU A 49 -2.69 -15.94 24.59
C LEU A 49 -2.97 -17.40 24.21
N PRO A 50 -4.17 -17.93 24.53
CA PRO A 50 -4.53 -19.26 24.11
C PRO A 50 -4.63 -19.35 22.58
N VAL A 51 -4.29 -20.51 22.04
CA VAL A 51 -4.43 -20.79 20.61
C VAL A 51 -5.89 -21.07 20.32
N ASP A 52 -6.48 -20.35 19.37
CA ASP A 52 -7.84 -20.58 18.87
C ASP A 52 -7.78 -21.56 17.68
N GLU A 53 -8.00 -22.85 17.95
CA GLU A 53 -8.00 -23.91 16.94
C GLU A 53 -9.06 -23.72 15.86
N ALA A 54 -10.22 -23.14 16.19
CA ALA A 54 -11.28 -22.86 15.23
C ALA A 54 -10.85 -21.75 14.25
N GLN A 55 -10.17 -20.73 14.76
CA GLN A 55 -9.61 -19.67 13.93
C GLN A 55 -8.51 -20.22 12.99
N ILE A 56 -7.65 -21.11 13.50
CA ILE A 56 -6.62 -21.75 12.66
C ILE A 56 -7.28 -22.59 11.56
N ALA A 57 -8.31 -23.38 11.88
CA ALA A 57 -9.02 -24.18 10.90
C ALA A 57 -9.67 -23.31 9.81
N ALA A 58 -10.33 -22.21 10.18
CA ALA A 58 -10.93 -21.26 9.25
C ALA A 58 -9.88 -20.58 8.36
N LEU A 59 -8.72 -20.21 8.91
CA LEU A 59 -7.62 -19.62 8.12
C LEU A 59 -7.04 -20.63 7.13
N LYS A 60 -6.88 -21.90 7.53
CA LYS A 60 -6.43 -22.97 6.61
C LYS A 60 -7.43 -23.15 5.48
N GLU A 61 -8.72 -23.28 5.78
CA GLU A 61 -9.77 -23.42 4.77
C GLU A 61 -9.72 -22.26 3.77
N LYS A 62 -9.68 -21.01 4.26
CA LYS A 62 -9.56 -19.82 3.42
C LYS A 62 -8.29 -19.83 2.55
N THR A 63 -7.16 -20.21 3.12
CA THR A 63 -5.87 -20.21 2.40
C THR A 63 -5.87 -21.22 1.26
N PHE A 64 -6.47 -22.39 1.45
CA PHE A 64 -6.48 -23.45 0.45
C PHE A 64 -7.74 -23.48 -0.41
N ALA A 65 -8.69 -22.57 -0.22
CA ALA A 65 -10.00 -22.59 -0.91
C ALA A 65 -9.90 -22.62 -2.44
N LYS A 66 -8.86 -21.99 -3.02
CA LYS A 66 -8.64 -21.96 -4.48
C LYS A 66 -7.69 -23.06 -4.98
N PHE A 67 -7.12 -23.87 -4.10
CA PHE A 67 -6.22 -24.94 -4.52
C PHE A 67 -6.94 -25.98 -5.38
N GLY A 68 -6.41 -26.28 -6.56
CA GLY A 68 -7.02 -27.21 -7.53
C GLY A 68 -8.16 -26.60 -8.36
N HIS A 69 -8.42 -25.28 -8.25
CA HIS A 69 -9.42 -24.61 -9.09
C HIS A 69 -9.03 -24.67 -10.55
N LYS A 70 -9.98 -25.14 -11.39
CA LYS A 70 -9.80 -25.31 -12.84
C LYS A 70 -10.38 -24.12 -13.59
N GLY A 71 -9.61 -23.05 -13.67
CA GLY A 71 -9.95 -21.90 -14.49
C GLY A 71 -9.30 -21.97 -15.88
N HIS A 72 -9.56 -20.99 -16.71
CA HIS A 72 -8.95 -20.85 -18.03
C HIS A 72 -7.86 -19.76 -18.06
N MET A 73 -7.70 -18.96 -16.98
CA MET A 73 -6.67 -17.95 -16.85
C MET A 73 -5.54 -18.48 -15.96
N SER A 74 -4.30 -18.35 -16.40
CA SER A 74 -3.15 -18.65 -15.56
C SER A 74 -2.91 -17.54 -14.53
N VAL A 75 -2.25 -17.85 -13.40
CA VAL A 75 -1.83 -16.84 -12.43
C VAL A 75 -0.88 -15.82 -13.08
N GLY A 76 -0.01 -16.27 -14.00
CA GLY A 76 0.89 -15.40 -14.76
C GLY A 76 0.15 -14.38 -15.63
N ASP A 77 -0.93 -14.80 -16.32
CA ASP A 77 -1.78 -13.88 -17.10
C ASP A 77 -2.46 -12.86 -16.19
N ALA A 78 -2.92 -13.27 -15.02
CA ALA A 78 -3.50 -12.36 -14.03
C ALA A 78 -2.49 -11.31 -13.54
N ILE A 79 -1.26 -11.73 -13.22
CA ILE A 79 -0.16 -10.81 -12.87
C ILE A 79 0.08 -9.82 -13.99
N TYR A 80 0.21 -10.29 -15.24
CA TYR A 80 0.44 -9.43 -16.39
C TYR A 80 -0.68 -8.41 -16.59
N ARG A 81 -1.94 -8.80 -16.40
CA ARG A 81 -3.09 -7.88 -16.47
C ARG A 81 -3.03 -6.79 -15.41
N ILE A 82 -2.69 -7.11 -14.16
CA ILE A 82 -2.48 -6.11 -13.11
C ILE A 82 -1.32 -5.18 -13.49
N GLN A 83 -0.20 -5.74 -13.96
CA GLN A 83 0.96 -4.97 -14.38
C GLN A 83 0.64 -4.03 -15.56
N SER A 84 -0.21 -4.44 -16.50
CA SER A 84 -0.63 -3.59 -17.62
C SER A 84 -1.42 -2.35 -17.19
N LEU A 85 -1.98 -2.36 -15.98
CA LEU A 85 -2.70 -1.22 -15.37
C LEU A 85 -1.84 -0.44 -14.35
N THR A 86 -0.67 -0.94 -13.99
CA THR A 86 0.16 -0.33 -12.94
C THR A 86 1.51 0.17 -13.44
N ILE A 87 2.10 -0.48 -14.45
CA ILE A 87 3.44 -0.13 -14.96
C ILE A 87 3.42 1.02 -15.98
N PRO A 88 2.46 1.14 -16.92
CA PRO A 88 2.50 2.20 -17.92
C PRO A 88 2.62 3.59 -17.31
N ALA A 89 3.46 4.44 -17.93
CA ALA A 89 3.76 5.79 -17.43
C ALA A 89 2.52 6.64 -17.18
N LYS A 90 1.47 6.50 -17.99
CA LYS A 90 0.20 7.22 -17.84
C LYS A 90 -0.53 6.91 -16.52
N TYR A 91 -0.27 5.76 -15.90
CA TYR A 91 -0.87 5.39 -14.61
C TYR A 91 0.10 5.61 -13.44
N ASN A 92 1.40 5.36 -13.69
CA ASN A 92 2.39 5.29 -12.63
C ASN A 92 3.17 6.61 -12.44
N ILE A 93 3.47 7.33 -13.53
CA ILE A 93 4.36 8.49 -13.50
C ILE A 93 3.60 9.77 -13.84
N ILE A 94 3.02 9.86 -15.04
CA ILE A 94 2.31 11.04 -15.55
C ILE A 94 0.81 10.78 -15.41
N ARG A 95 0.27 11.10 -14.25
CA ARG A 95 -1.10 10.76 -13.87
C ARG A 95 -2.09 11.87 -14.21
N SER A 96 -3.33 11.47 -14.46
CA SER A 96 -4.48 12.39 -14.52
C SER A 96 -5.69 11.74 -13.87
N GLU A 97 -6.74 12.49 -13.57
CA GLU A 97 -7.98 11.92 -13.05
C GLU A 97 -8.54 10.84 -13.98
N ALA A 98 -8.49 11.09 -15.29
CA ALA A 98 -8.98 10.15 -16.29
C ALA A 98 -8.19 8.84 -16.28
N SER A 99 -6.85 8.89 -16.30
CA SER A 99 -5.99 7.71 -16.29
C SER A 99 -6.09 6.92 -14.99
N LEU A 100 -6.19 7.59 -13.84
CA LEU A 100 -6.35 6.93 -12.54
C LEU A 100 -7.70 6.22 -12.42
N ARG A 101 -8.80 6.84 -12.90
CA ARG A 101 -10.12 6.20 -12.94
C ARG A 101 -10.17 5.01 -13.89
N GLU A 102 -9.54 5.13 -15.05
CA GLU A 102 -9.39 4.02 -16.01
C GLU A 102 -8.66 2.83 -15.36
N ALA A 103 -7.53 3.10 -14.68
CA ALA A 103 -6.77 2.06 -13.99
C ALA A 103 -7.59 1.38 -12.88
N LEU A 104 -8.28 2.17 -12.03
CA LEU A 104 -9.12 1.63 -10.95
C LEU A 104 -10.24 0.75 -11.50
N ALA A 105 -10.94 1.19 -12.54
CA ALA A 105 -11.99 0.40 -13.20
C ALA A 105 -11.43 -0.90 -13.79
N GLY A 106 -10.27 -0.84 -14.44
CA GLY A 106 -9.58 -2.02 -14.97
C GLY A 106 -9.17 -3.01 -13.88
N LEU A 107 -8.70 -2.52 -12.72
CA LEU A 107 -8.38 -3.39 -11.57
C LEU A 107 -9.62 -4.10 -11.03
N ASP A 108 -10.80 -3.46 -11.04
CA ASP A 108 -12.05 -4.10 -10.63
C ASP A 108 -12.49 -5.21 -11.61
N GLU A 109 -12.24 -5.04 -12.90
CA GLU A 109 -12.49 -6.09 -13.90
C GLU A 109 -11.53 -7.27 -13.73
N VAL A 110 -10.23 -6.98 -13.55
CA VAL A 110 -9.21 -8.00 -13.35
C VAL A 110 -9.49 -8.82 -12.10
N GLU A 111 -9.89 -8.20 -10.98
CA GLU A 111 -10.23 -8.92 -9.75
C GLU A 111 -11.41 -9.87 -9.95
N ARG A 112 -12.48 -9.41 -10.60
CA ARG A 112 -13.64 -10.28 -10.90
C ARG A 112 -13.23 -11.48 -11.74
N ASP A 113 -12.37 -11.28 -12.74
CA ASP A 113 -11.86 -12.36 -13.57
C ASP A 113 -10.96 -13.32 -12.80
N ILE A 114 -10.10 -12.83 -11.92
CA ILE A 114 -9.25 -13.66 -11.04
C ILE A 114 -10.15 -14.56 -10.19
N GLU A 115 -11.15 -13.99 -9.53
CA GLU A 115 -12.04 -14.76 -8.68
C GLU A 115 -12.82 -15.86 -9.43
N ALA A 116 -13.25 -15.56 -10.64
CA ALA A 116 -14.04 -16.48 -11.44
C ALA A 116 -13.21 -17.54 -12.20
N ASN A 117 -12.04 -17.15 -12.71
CA ASN A 117 -11.41 -17.84 -13.82
C ASN A 117 -9.96 -18.27 -13.60
N VAL A 118 -9.30 -17.85 -12.51
CA VAL A 118 -7.90 -18.21 -12.31
C VAL A 118 -7.76 -19.70 -12.00
N ALA A 119 -6.83 -20.38 -12.65
CA ALA A 119 -6.44 -21.76 -12.35
C ALA A 119 -5.32 -21.76 -11.29
N VAL A 120 -5.45 -22.62 -10.28
CA VAL A 120 -4.43 -22.81 -9.23
C VAL A 120 -4.12 -24.32 -9.14
N ARG A 121 -3.03 -24.75 -9.77
CA ARG A 121 -2.72 -26.17 -10.01
C ARG A 121 -1.79 -26.77 -8.96
N ASP A 122 -0.94 -25.93 -8.36
CA ASP A 122 0.07 -26.37 -7.40
C ASP A 122 0.28 -25.32 -6.31
N MET A 123 1.17 -25.62 -5.35
CA MET A 123 1.46 -24.76 -4.21
C MET A 123 2.15 -23.45 -4.59
N HIS A 124 2.93 -23.44 -5.67
CA HIS A 124 3.56 -22.23 -6.16
C HIS A 124 2.52 -21.27 -6.76
N GLU A 125 1.61 -21.80 -7.56
CA GLU A 125 0.49 -21.03 -8.11
C GLU A 125 -0.45 -20.53 -6.99
N LEU A 126 -0.65 -21.33 -5.92
CA LEU A 126 -1.43 -20.89 -4.76
C LEU A 126 -0.76 -19.70 -4.05
N MET A 127 0.55 -19.73 -3.87
CA MET A 127 1.31 -18.61 -3.31
C MET A 127 1.14 -17.36 -4.18
N LEU A 128 1.37 -17.48 -5.49
CA LEU A 128 1.20 -16.38 -6.42
C LEU A 128 -0.25 -15.86 -6.47
N TYR A 129 -1.24 -16.74 -6.36
CA TYR A 129 -2.65 -16.35 -6.24
C TYR A 129 -2.89 -15.41 -5.04
N HIS A 130 -2.32 -15.73 -3.89
CA HIS A 130 -2.42 -14.83 -2.73
C HIS A 130 -1.68 -13.50 -2.95
N GLU A 131 -0.57 -13.50 -3.68
CA GLU A 131 0.14 -12.28 -4.04
C GLU A 131 -0.68 -11.37 -4.95
N LEU A 132 -1.55 -11.91 -5.84
CA LEU A 132 -2.46 -11.12 -6.68
C LEU A 132 -3.33 -10.18 -5.85
N HIS A 133 -3.85 -10.65 -4.71
CA HIS A 133 -4.66 -9.81 -3.82
C HIS A 133 -3.83 -8.68 -3.18
N GLY A 134 -2.57 -8.96 -2.83
CA GLY A 134 -1.63 -7.93 -2.36
C GLY A 134 -1.34 -6.88 -3.44
N MET A 135 -1.12 -7.32 -4.69
CA MET A 135 -0.91 -6.43 -5.83
C MET A 135 -2.13 -5.54 -6.09
N LEU A 136 -3.34 -6.11 -6.12
CA LEU A 136 -4.60 -5.39 -6.30
C LEU A 136 -4.83 -4.37 -5.18
N ALA A 137 -4.66 -4.77 -3.93
CA ALA A 137 -4.82 -3.90 -2.78
C ALA A 137 -3.84 -2.72 -2.81
N THR A 138 -2.57 -2.98 -3.08
CA THR A 138 -1.52 -1.95 -3.17
C THR A 138 -1.80 -0.97 -4.31
N ALA A 139 -2.18 -1.47 -5.49
CA ALA A 139 -2.51 -0.64 -6.64
C ALA A 139 -3.72 0.26 -6.35
N ARG A 140 -4.78 -0.28 -5.77
CA ARG A 140 -5.98 0.48 -5.39
C ARG A 140 -5.68 1.55 -4.35
N LEU A 141 -4.94 1.22 -3.29
CA LEU A 141 -4.54 2.18 -2.27
C LEU A 141 -3.73 3.33 -2.89
N THR A 142 -2.77 3.01 -3.75
CA THR A 142 -1.92 3.99 -4.43
C THR A 142 -2.75 4.89 -5.35
N PHE A 143 -3.58 4.32 -6.21
CA PHE A 143 -4.34 5.10 -7.20
C PHE A 143 -5.49 5.89 -6.57
N THR A 144 -6.14 5.36 -5.55
CA THR A 144 -7.19 6.09 -4.82
C THR A 144 -6.59 7.29 -4.08
N SER A 145 -5.44 7.11 -3.43
CA SER A 145 -4.74 8.22 -2.77
C SER A 145 -4.23 9.25 -3.79
N ALA A 146 -3.66 8.80 -4.93
CA ALA A 146 -3.21 9.66 -6.00
C ALA A 146 -4.35 10.44 -6.67
N LEU A 147 -5.52 9.84 -6.80
CA LEU A 147 -6.72 10.48 -7.33
C LEU A 147 -7.22 11.59 -6.41
N GLN A 148 -7.16 11.39 -5.10
CA GLN A 148 -7.59 12.37 -4.12
C GLN A 148 -6.64 13.56 -4.03
N ARG A 149 -5.32 13.37 -4.14
CA ARG A 149 -4.33 14.47 -4.09
C ARG A 149 -4.33 15.26 -5.38
N LYS A 150 -4.85 16.48 -5.32
CA LYS A 150 -5.00 17.40 -6.47
C LYS A 150 -3.87 18.42 -6.52
N GLU A 151 -2.64 17.94 -6.53
CA GLU A 151 -1.42 18.74 -6.67
C GLU A 151 -0.31 17.86 -7.27
N SER A 152 0.83 18.45 -7.60
CA SER A 152 2.08 17.74 -7.90
C SER A 152 3.11 18.03 -6.83
N ARG A 153 3.72 16.96 -6.25
CA ARG A 153 4.71 17.08 -5.18
C ARG A 153 5.69 15.91 -5.21
N GLY A 154 6.97 16.18 -5.34
CA GLY A 154 8.02 15.17 -5.38
C GLY A 154 7.80 14.16 -6.51
N SER A 155 7.69 12.88 -6.19
CA SER A 155 7.40 11.82 -7.16
C SER A 155 5.91 11.68 -7.52
N HIS A 156 5.02 12.41 -6.85
CA HIS A 156 3.62 12.46 -7.20
C HIS A 156 3.39 13.57 -8.22
N TYR A 157 3.27 13.20 -9.49
CA TYR A 157 2.98 14.13 -10.59
C TYR A 157 1.59 13.90 -11.17
N ARG A 158 0.85 14.99 -11.30
CA ARG A 158 -0.49 15.05 -11.90
C ARG A 158 -0.47 16.07 -13.05
N GLU A 159 -0.70 15.63 -14.30
CA GLU A 159 -0.74 16.54 -15.46
C GLU A 159 -1.94 17.49 -15.45
N ASP A 160 -3.00 17.13 -14.69
CA ASP A 160 -4.18 17.97 -14.47
C ASP A 160 -4.05 18.89 -13.23
N TYR A 161 -2.99 18.75 -12.44
CA TYR A 161 -2.65 19.58 -11.27
C TYR A 161 -1.14 19.71 -11.14
N THR A 162 -0.49 20.49 -12.01
CA THR A 162 0.96 20.52 -12.15
C THR A 162 1.71 21.22 -11.01
N GLU A 163 1.02 22.12 -10.29
CA GLU A 163 1.62 22.91 -9.24
C GLU A 163 1.58 22.21 -7.87
N THR A 164 2.54 22.58 -7.02
CA THR A 164 2.52 22.21 -5.61
C THR A 164 1.62 23.17 -4.84
N ASP A 165 0.68 22.65 -4.08
CA ASP A 165 -0.24 23.43 -3.26
C ASP A 165 0.02 23.18 -1.77
N GLY A 166 0.90 24.01 -1.19
CA GLY A 166 1.24 23.91 0.24
C GLY A 166 0.14 24.40 1.17
N GLU A 167 -0.82 25.18 0.70
CA GLU A 167 -1.92 25.69 1.51
C GLU A 167 -2.92 24.58 1.86
N HIS A 168 -3.30 23.76 0.87
CA HIS A 168 -4.35 22.75 1.02
C HIS A 168 -3.79 21.33 1.21
N TRP A 169 -2.55 21.05 0.76
CA TRP A 169 -2.00 19.70 0.69
C TRP A 169 -0.79 19.42 1.59
N ASN A 170 -0.52 20.28 2.60
CA ASN A 170 0.40 19.91 3.68
C ASN A 170 -0.25 18.91 4.64
N VAL A 171 -0.64 17.77 4.08
CA VAL A 171 -1.37 16.69 4.76
C VAL A 171 -0.77 15.33 4.43
N TRP A 172 -0.88 14.39 5.34
CA TRP A 172 -0.78 12.97 5.02
C TRP A 172 -2.12 12.46 4.53
N LEU A 173 -2.11 11.59 3.54
CA LEU A 173 -3.27 10.82 3.14
C LEU A 173 -3.19 9.46 3.83
N LYS A 174 -4.12 9.19 4.73
CA LYS A 174 -4.25 7.92 5.43
C LYS A 174 -5.35 7.10 4.78
N SER A 175 -5.00 5.91 4.30
CA SER A 175 -5.96 4.98 3.72
C SER A 175 -6.35 3.93 4.74
N SER A 176 -7.65 3.66 4.83
CA SER A 176 -8.22 2.61 5.66
C SER A 176 -9.25 1.81 4.87
N PHE A 177 -9.56 0.60 5.33
CA PHE A 177 -10.59 -0.23 4.75
C PHE A 177 -11.80 -0.25 5.68
N LYS A 178 -12.91 0.38 5.25
CA LYS A 178 -14.15 0.50 6.04
C LYS A 178 -15.32 0.01 5.17
N ASP A 179 -16.10 -0.90 5.68
CA ASP A 179 -17.30 -1.43 5.02
C ASP A 179 -17.07 -1.92 3.57
N GLY A 180 -15.96 -2.62 3.35
CA GLY A 180 -15.60 -3.15 2.03
C GLY A 180 -15.03 -2.12 1.05
N LYS A 181 -14.73 -0.89 1.49
CA LYS A 181 -14.24 0.19 0.64
C LYS A 181 -12.96 0.81 1.21
N ILE A 182 -12.12 1.29 0.30
CA ILE A 182 -10.98 2.12 0.65
C ILE A 182 -11.49 3.53 0.94
N VAL A 183 -11.21 4.02 2.15
CA VAL A 183 -11.46 5.40 2.57
C VAL A 183 -10.12 6.08 2.75
N VAL A 184 -9.94 7.24 2.12
CA VAL A 184 -8.73 8.06 2.22
C VAL A 184 -9.08 9.33 2.97
N GLU A 185 -8.40 9.57 4.08
CA GLU A 185 -8.59 10.72 4.96
C GLU A 185 -7.33 11.58 4.95
N ALA A 186 -7.50 12.90 4.86
CA ALA A 186 -6.39 13.84 4.98
C ALA A 186 -6.14 14.17 6.45
N GLU A 187 -4.90 14.01 6.90
CA GLU A 187 -4.46 14.39 8.24
C GLU A 187 -3.40 15.48 8.14
N PRO A 188 -3.60 16.65 8.79
CA PRO A 188 -2.61 17.72 8.78
C PRO A 188 -1.26 17.25 9.31
N ILE A 189 -0.18 17.66 8.62
CA ILE A 189 1.18 17.45 9.12
C ILE A 189 1.39 18.38 10.32
N PRO A 190 1.80 17.88 11.49
CA PRO A 190 1.99 18.71 12.69
C PRO A 190 3.31 19.51 12.58
N LEU A 191 3.28 20.59 11.80
CA LEU A 191 4.45 21.38 11.42
C LEU A 191 5.17 21.95 12.66
N GLU A 192 4.43 22.31 13.70
CA GLU A 192 4.93 22.82 14.96
C GLU A 192 5.91 21.87 15.67
N LYS A 193 5.81 20.57 15.40
CA LYS A 193 6.75 19.56 15.92
C LYS A 193 8.11 19.62 15.23
N PHE A 194 8.19 20.21 14.05
CA PHE A 194 9.40 20.32 13.25
C PHE A 194 10.15 21.62 13.46
N GLU A 195 9.47 22.70 13.86
CA GLU A 195 10.05 24.03 14.15
C GLU A 195 11.19 23.95 15.17
N ARG A 196 11.04 23.10 16.20
CA ARG A 196 12.07 22.90 17.23
C ARG A 196 13.40 22.34 16.71
N TYR A 197 13.42 21.79 15.50
CA TYR A 197 14.64 21.26 14.87
C TYR A 197 15.27 22.25 13.89
N GLY A 198 14.80 23.50 13.86
CA GLY A 198 15.32 24.55 12.95
C GLY A 198 15.06 24.23 11.48
N LEU A 199 14.09 23.41 11.22
CA LEU A 199 13.71 23.05 9.87
C LEU A 199 12.67 24.05 9.36
N ASP A 200 13.14 25.17 8.79
CA ASP A 200 12.32 26.02 7.88
C ASP A 200 12.01 25.25 6.59
N VAL A 201 11.39 24.08 6.73
CA VAL A 201 11.47 22.97 5.74
C VAL A 201 10.22 22.82 4.91
N LEU A 202 9.39 23.82 4.81
CA LEU A 202 8.23 23.66 3.98
C LEU A 202 8.28 24.64 2.81
N PRO A 203 8.28 24.14 1.58
CA PRO A 203 7.99 25.00 0.44
C PRO A 203 6.61 25.62 0.69
N ARG A 204 6.61 26.94 0.76
CA ARG A 204 5.41 27.75 0.78
C ARG A 204 4.68 27.59 -0.55
#